data_2f90702b1a6e82973372a744ef3f40ff
#
_entry.id   2f90702b1a6e82973372a744ef3f40ff
#
_cell.length_a   1.000
_cell.length_b   1.000
_cell.length_c   1.000
_cell.angle_alpha   90.00
_cell.angle_beta   90.00
_cell.angle_gamma   90.00
#
_symmetry.space_group_name_H-M   'P 1'
#
loop_
_entity.id
_entity.type
_entity.pdbx_description
1 polymer ?
#
loop_
_entity_poly.entity_id
_entity_poly.type
_entity_poly.pdbx_seq_one_letter_code
_entity_poly.pdbx_strand_id
1 'polypeptide(L)'
;MKSQMKLAALFLSALMLGACGNKNAEENKKEEKPKVKIEKVIMQDVPQEETFTATVESDVKNNIAPNTPYRIEKIYVDVGDQVKKGQVVVQLDASNLRQMGLQVGNLRVEFKRTDELYKVGGASKSEWDNAKTQLDVNETQYKQLLQNTRLTSPISGVVTARNYDDGDMYSSASPVLTIEQLNPVKLLFNISETYFKQVKRGMPVAITLDAYEGEAFEGKVSIVYPTIDASTHTFPVEVTINNADQKVRPGMFARASINFGTINRVMVPDESIVKQVGAGDRYVYVYKNGKVSYNKVVLGRHIGTKYEIVSGVEPGSTVVTAGMSRLANGVAVDIVK
;
A
#
# COMPACT_ATOMS: atom_id res chain seq x y z
N MET A 1 -63.65 -16.94 44.77
CA MET A 1 -64.04 -17.04 46.22
C MET A 1 -63.52 -15.75 46.83
N LYS A 2 -64.40 -14.85 47.09
CA LYS A 2 -64.84 -14.40 48.39
C LYS A 2 -63.71 -13.78 49.21
N SER A 3 -63.71 -12.61 49.73
CA SER A 3 -64.82 -11.82 50.28
C SER A 3 -64.19 -10.68 51.02
N GLN A 4 -64.64 -9.43 50.73
CA GLN A 4 -65.29 -8.62 51.73
C GLN A 4 -64.36 -8.05 52.83
N MET A 5 -64.35 -6.88 53.23
CA MET A 5 -65.33 -5.80 53.26
C MET A 5 -65.03 -4.96 54.49
N LYS A 6 -65.17 -3.67 54.32
CA LYS A 6 -65.79 -2.70 55.24
C LYS A 6 -64.87 -2.06 56.29
N LEU A 7 -64.90 -0.87 56.41
CA LEU A 7 -65.78 0.26 56.64
C LEU A 7 -65.38 1.01 57.92
N ALA A 8 -65.43 2.24 57.80
CA ALA A 8 -65.99 3.32 58.66
C ALA A 8 -64.99 3.92 59.66
N ALA A 9 -64.97 5.10 59.84
CA ALA A 9 -65.70 6.34 59.78
C ALA A 9 -65.19 7.28 60.90
N LEU A 10 -64.99 8.47 60.59
CA LEU A 10 -65.65 9.67 61.08
C LEU A 10 -65.21 10.21 62.46
N PHE A 11 -65.06 11.49 62.42
CA PHE A 11 -65.29 12.62 63.32
C PHE A 11 -64.06 13.47 63.52
N LEU A 12 -63.99 14.67 63.03
CA LEU A 12 -64.72 15.93 63.22
C LEU A 12 -63.98 16.88 64.20
N SER A 13 -63.90 18.08 63.75
CA SER A 13 -63.82 19.39 64.38
C SER A 13 -62.44 20.02 64.45
N ALA A 14 -62.20 21.01 63.77
CA ALA A 14 -62.68 22.41 63.72
C ALA A 14 -61.84 23.41 64.54
N LEU A 15 -61.54 24.51 63.88
CA LEU A 15 -61.21 25.87 64.41
C LEU A 15 -59.78 26.04 64.97
N MET A 16 -59.01 27.06 64.63
CA MET A 16 -59.28 28.46 64.38
C MET A 16 -58.08 29.13 63.69
N LEU A 17 -58.33 29.91 62.74
CA LEU A 17 -57.82 31.25 62.46
C LEU A 17 -56.57 31.77 63.22
N GLY A 18 -55.56 32.10 62.44
CA GLY A 18 -54.48 32.99 62.76
C GLY A 18 -53.93 33.64 61.50
N ALA A 19 -54.45 34.79 61.22
CA ALA A 19 -54.05 35.65 60.14
C ALA A 19 -52.65 36.25 60.27
N CYS A 20 -52.18 36.72 59.18
CA CYS A 20 -51.12 37.70 58.88
C CYS A 20 -49.93 37.11 58.14
N GLY A 21 -49.91 37.24 56.87
CA GLY A 21 -49.24 38.28 56.10
C GLY A 21 -47.72 38.29 56.26
N ASN A 22 -47.10 37.78 55.23
CA ASN A 22 -45.94 38.50 54.78
C ASN A 22 -45.58 38.13 53.31
N LYS A 23 -45.66 39.12 52.50
CA LYS A 23 -44.88 39.49 51.36
C LYS A 23 -44.07 38.41 50.63
N ASN A 24 -44.43 38.27 49.38
CA ASN A 24 -43.57 37.91 48.27
C ASN A 24 -42.10 38.32 48.50
N ALA A 25 -41.30 37.35 48.82
CA ALA A 25 -39.91 37.39 48.47
C ALA A 25 -39.78 36.49 47.22
N GLU A 26 -40.02 37.04 46.06
CA GLU A 26 -39.34 36.56 44.83
C GLU A 26 -37.85 36.67 45.14
N GLU A 27 -37.28 35.60 45.65
CA GLU A 27 -35.85 35.40 45.56
C GLU A 27 -35.51 35.31 44.07
N ASN A 28 -35.10 36.46 43.57
CA ASN A 28 -34.45 36.62 42.29
C ASN A 28 -33.15 35.79 42.37
N LYS A 29 -33.28 34.47 42.23
CA LYS A 29 -32.15 33.58 41.97
C LYS A 29 -31.58 34.06 40.65
N LYS A 30 -30.61 34.98 40.70
CA LYS A 30 -29.72 35.24 39.58
C LYS A 30 -29.19 33.87 39.16
N GLU A 31 -29.74 33.30 38.11
CA GLU A 31 -29.20 32.08 37.52
C GLU A 31 -27.70 32.36 37.28
N GLU A 32 -26.84 31.74 38.08
CA GLU A 32 -25.41 31.84 37.87
C GLU A 32 -25.12 31.30 36.48
N LYS A 33 -24.66 32.19 35.61
CA LYS A 33 -24.27 31.82 34.27
C LYS A 33 -23.20 30.71 34.33
N PRO A 34 -23.34 29.64 33.53
CA PRO A 34 -22.32 28.61 33.45
C PRO A 34 -20.96 29.23 33.13
N LYS A 35 -19.94 28.83 33.86
CA LYS A 35 -18.56 29.27 33.65
C LYS A 35 -17.90 28.34 32.61
N VAL A 36 -17.33 28.90 31.55
CA VAL A 36 -16.73 28.16 30.45
C VAL A 36 -15.33 28.66 30.12
N LYS A 37 -14.46 27.72 29.67
CA LYS A 37 -13.23 28.08 28.97
C LYS A 37 -13.47 28.11 27.48
N ILE A 38 -12.80 29.03 26.80
CA ILE A 38 -12.96 29.23 25.37
C ILE A 38 -11.59 29.29 24.69
N GLU A 39 -11.53 28.82 23.44
CA GLU A 39 -10.37 28.93 22.57
C GLU A 39 -10.81 29.47 21.19
N LYS A 40 -10.01 30.40 20.64
CA LYS A 40 -10.24 30.92 19.30
C LYS A 40 -9.68 29.92 18.28
N VAL A 41 -10.53 29.45 17.39
CA VAL A 41 -10.10 28.53 16.32
C VAL A 41 -9.57 29.29 15.12
N ILE A 42 -8.50 28.79 14.58
CA ILE A 42 -7.82 29.36 13.42
C ILE A 42 -7.74 28.32 12.31
N MET A 43 -7.62 28.78 11.09
CA MET A 43 -7.25 27.89 9.97
C MET A 43 -5.80 27.51 10.11
N GLN A 44 -5.52 26.24 9.85
CA GLN A 44 -4.17 25.68 9.82
C GLN A 44 -4.02 24.84 8.57
N ASP A 45 -2.80 24.77 8.06
CA ASP A 45 -2.45 23.86 6.99
C ASP A 45 -2.36 22.44 7.53
N VAL A 46 -3.27 21.59 7.05
CA VAL A 46 -3.38 20.20 7.45
C VAL A 46 -2.79 19.33 6.36
N PRO A 47 -1.68 18.62 6.62
CA PRO A 47 -1.09 17.71 5.63
C PRO A 47 -2.06 16.55 5.35
N GLN A 48 -2.25 16.28 4.07
CA GLN A 48 -3.08 15.17 3.59
C GLN A 48 -2.17 13.95 3.36
N GLU A 49 -1.75 13.33 4.45
CA GLU A 49 -0.92 12.14 4.42
C GLU A 49 -1.76 10.88 4.59
N GLU A 50 -1.57 9.90 3.71
CA GLU A 50 -2.20 8.58 3.77
C GLU A 50 -1.14 7.50 3.77
N THR A 51 -1.38 6.47 4.57
CA THR A 51 -0.49 5.31 4.69
C THR A 51 -1.15 4.09 4.06
N PHE A 52 -0.42 3.46 3.15
CA PHE A 52 -0.81 2.24 2.46
C PHE A 52 0.10 1.11 2.88
N THR A 53 -0.43 -0.12 2.92
CA THR A 53 0.35 -1.32 3.21
C THR A 53 0.66 -2.08 1.93
N ALA A 54 1.86 -2.60 1.83
CA ALA A 54 2.31 -3.40 0.70
C ALA A 54 3.34 -4.44 1.14
N THR A 55 3.56 -5.43 0.29
CA THR A 55 4.71 -6.32 0.41
C THR A 55 5.78 -5.86 -0.57
N VAL A 56 7.03 -5.90 -0.14
CA VAL A 56 8.17 -5.63 -1.00
C VAL A 56 8.29 -6.72 -2.06
N GLU A 57 8.45 -6.33 -3.31
CA GLU A 57 8.72 -7.23 -4.43
C GLU A 57 10.07 -6.90 -5.07
N SER A 58 10.70 -7.91 -5.68
CA SER A 58 11.84 -7.68 -6.57
C SER A 58 11.39 -6.89 -7.79
N ASP A 59 12.28 -6.04 -8.33
CA ASP A 59 11.98 -5.29 -9.57
C ASP A 59 11.71 -6.26 -10.74
N VAL A 60 12.58 -7.24 -10.90
CA VAL A 60 12.43 -8.31 -11.89
C VAL A 60 12.67 -9.66 -11.22
N LYS A 61 11.77 -10.62 -11.49
CA LYS A 61 11.86 -12.00 -11.07
C LYS A 61 11.85 -12.90 -12.30
N ASN A 62 12.86 -13.76 -12.44
CA ASN A 62 12.97 -14.71 -13.53
C ASN A 62 13.09 -16.14 -13.01
N ASN A 63 12.26 -17.01 -13.57
CA ASN A 63 12.28 -18.43 -13.34
C ASN A 63 13.08 -19.10 -14.45
N ILE A 64 14.16 -19.76 -14.09
CA ILE A 64 15.05 -20.46 -15.01
C ILE A 64 14.62 -21.92 -15.08
N ALA A 65 14.17 -22.32 -16.26
CA ALA A 65 13.66 -23.66 -16.51
C ALA A 65 13.92 -24.05 -17.96
N PRO A 66 14.20 -25.33 -18.26
CA PRO A 66 14.21 -25.83 -19.64
C PRO A 66 12.78 -25.94 -20.18
N ASN A 67 12.66 -25.88 -21.52
CA ASN A 67 11.36 -25.98 -22.21
C ASN A 67 10.79 -27.41 -22.26
N THR A 68 11.61 -28.40 -22.03
CA THR A 68 11.26 -29.83 -22.06
C THR A 68 11.94 -30.55 -20.91
N PRO A 69 11.47 -31.76 -20.52
CA PRO A 69 12.16 -32.58 -19.53
C PRO A 69 13.58 -32.91 -19.97
N TYR A 70 14.54 -32.59 -19.12
CA TYR A 70 15.98 -32.90 -19.30
C TYR A 70 16.58 -33.36 -17.98
N ARG A 71 17.62 -34.19 -18.06
CA ARG A 71 18.47 -34.44 -16.91
C ARG A 71 19.37 -33.24 -16.66
N ILE A 72 19.45 -32.80 -15.42
CA ILE A 72 20.35 -31.73 -14.98
C ILE A 72 21.75 -32.39 -14.81
N GLU A 73 22.71 -31.91 -15.60
CA GLU A 73 24.09 -32.39 -15.49
C GLU A 73 24.83 -31.65 -14.37
N LYS A 74 24.66 -30.31 -14.32
CA LYS A 74 25.30 -29.47 -13.31
C LYS A 74 24.57 -28.13 -13.11
N ILE A 75 24.48 -27.72 -11.86
CA ILE A 75 24.08 -26.39 -11.45
C ILE A 75 25.31 -25.64 -10.94
N TYR A 76 25.61 -24.47 -11.50
CA TYR A 76 26.86 -23.73 -11.23
C TYR A 76 26.73 -22.70 -10.13
N VAL A 77 25.54 -22.50 -9.58
CA VAL A 77 25.21 -21.43 -8.61
C VAL A 77 24.32 -21.99 -7.51
N ASP A 78 24.37 -21.37 -6.33
CA ASP A 78 23.53 -21.72 -5.20
C ASP A 78 22.71 -20.51 -4.71
N VAL A 79 21.77 -20.75 -3.79
CA VAL A 79 20.95 -19.71 -3.19
C VAL A 79 21.84 -18.68 -2.49
N GLY A 80 21.62 -17.40 -2.80
CA GLY A 80 22.44 -16.29 -2.30
C GLY A 80 23.52 -15.82 -3.27
N ASP A 81 23.87 -16.62 -4.31
CA ASP A 81 24.90 -16.24 -5.28
C ASP A 81 24.43 -15.10 -6.18
N GLN A 82 25.35 -14.18 -6.47
CA GLN A 82 25.15 -13.13 -7.45
C GLN A 82 25.48 -13.63 -8.85
N VAL A 83 24.59 -13.40 -9.80
CA VAL A 83 24.75 -13.78 -11.20
C VAL A 83 24.67 -12.56 -12.12
N LYS A 84 25.37 -12.64 -13.24
CA LYS A 84 25.34 -11.62 -14.30
C LYS A 84 24.45 -12.08 -15.43
N LYS A 85 23.81 -11.11 -16.11
CA LYS A 85 23.08 -11.37 -17.36
C LYS A 85 23.97 -12.12 -18.37
N GLY A 86 23.45 -13.25 -18.93
CA GLY A 86 24.16 -14.12 -19.87
C GLY A 86 25.07 -15.17 -19.22
N GLN A 87 25.22 -15.14 -17.89
CA GLN A 87 26.00 -16.17 -17.18
C GLN A 87 25.28 -17.52 -17.26
N VAL A 88 26.03 -18.59 -17.62
CA VAL A 88 25.51 -19.96 -17.58
C VAL A 88 25.29 -20.34 -16.12
N VAL A 89 24.10 -20.75 -15.76
CA VAL A 89 23.71 -21.12 -14.39
C VAL A 89 23.37 -22.60 -14.25
N VAL A 90 22.89 -23.24 -15.34
CA VAL A 90 22.59 -24.67 -15.36
C VAL A 90 23.08 -25.27 -16.65
N GLN A 91 23.71 -26.45 -16.57
CA GLN A 91 24.05 -27.34 -17.67
C GLN A 91 23.12 -28.55 -17.63
N LEU A 92 22.39 -28.77 -18.70
CA LEU A 92 21.60 -29.98 -18.92
C LEU A 92 22.40 -31.03 -19.69
N ASP A 93 21.92 -32.28 -19.75
CA ASP A 93 22.57 -33.35 -20.52
C ASP A 93 22.84 -32.89 -21.97
N ALA A 94 24.10 -32.86 -22.30
CA ALA A 94 24.62 -32.37 -23.56
C ALA A 94 24.92 -33.46 -24.58
N SER A 95 24.46 -34.72 -24.39
CA SER A 95 24.76 -35.85 -25.27
C SER A 95 24.32 -35.56 -26.72
N ASN A 96 23.08 -35.13 -26.92
CA ASN A 96 22.56 -34.77 -28.24
C ASN A 96 23.26 -33.54 -28.84
N LEU A 97 23.65 -32.57 -28.02
CA LEU A 97 24.40 -31.40 -28.45
C LEU A 97 25.80 -31.81 -28.98
N ARG A 98 26.51 -32.70 -28.26
CA ARG A 98 27.81 -33.21 -28.69
C ARG A 98 27.72 -33.95 -30.01
N GLN A 99 26.70 -34.82 -30.17
CA GLN A 99 26.47 -35.54 -31.43
C GLN A 99 26.22 -34.59 -32.60
N MET A 100 25.33 -33.61 -32.41
CA MET A 100 25.01 -32.60 -33.44
C MET A 100 26.24 -31.73 -33.75
N GLY A 101 27.07 -31.43 -32.75
CA GLY A 101 28.32 -30.67 -32.97
C GLY A 101 29.32 -31.40 -33.86
N LEU A 102 29.44 -32.75 -33.72
CA LEU A 102 30.28 -33.58 -34.62
C LEU A 102 29.70 -33.57 -36.05
N GLN A 103 28.36 -33.69 -36.20
CA GLN A 103 27.71 -33.66 -37.50
C GLN A 103 27.92 -32.32 -38.22
N VAL A 104 27.72 -31.18 -37.51
CA VAL A 104 27.96 -29.84 -38.05
C VAL A 104 29.46 -29.69 -38.43
N GLY A 105 30.36 -30.20 -37.60
CA GLY A 105 31.78 -30.18 -37.93
C GLY A 105 32.09 -30.89 -39.26
N ASN A 106 31.52 -32.07 -39.51
CA ASN A 106 31.69 -32.80 -40.75
C ASN A 106 31.10 -32.05 -41.95
N LEU A 107 29.90 -31.51 -41.80
CA LEU A 107 29.23 -30.72 -42.85
C LEU A 107 30.01 -29.43 -43.20
N ARG A 108 30.64 -28.80 -42.24
CA ARG A 108 31.52 -27.65 -42.51
C ARG A 108 32.72 -28.04 -43.37
N VAL A 109 33.34 -29.19 -43.11
CA VAL A 109 34.47 -29.66 -43.91
C VAL A 109 34.03 -29.98 -45.33
N GLU A 110 32.87 -30.65 -45.48
CA GLU A 110 32.28 -30.99 -46.77
C GLU A 110 31.91 -29.74 -47.56
N PHE A 111 31.20 -28.80 -46.96
CA PHE A 111 30.85 -27.52 -47.58
C PHE A 111 32.10 -26.74 -48.04
N LYS A 112 33.14 -26.70 -47.22
CA LYS A 112 34.40 -26.03 -47.58
C LYS A 112 35.04 -26.65 -48.83
N ARG A 113 35.04 -28.00 -48.95
CA ARG A 113 35.54 -28.68 -50.14
C ARG A 113 34.69 -28.35 -51.39
N THR A 114 33.36 -28.40 -51.27
CA THR A 114 32.44 -28.05 -52.34
C THR A 114 32.57 -26.61 -52.79
N ASP A 115 32.77 -25.70 -51.84
CA ASP A 115 33.01 -24.27 -52.10
C ASP A 115 34.30 -23.99 -52.84
N GLU A 116 35.35 -24.70 -52.48
CA GLU A 116 36.66 -24.63 -53.18
C GLU A 116 36.57 -25.17 -54.63
N LEU A 117 35.86 -26.32 -54.81
CA LEU A 117 35.62 -26.90 -56.14
C LEU A 117 34.71 -26.01 -56.99
N TYR A 118 33.65 -25.43 -56.43
CA TYR A 118 32.76 -24.52 -57.12
C TYR A 118 33.50 -23.27 -57.64
N LYS A 119 34.41 -22.71 -56.88
CA LYS A 119 35.22 -21.54 -57.28
C LYS A 119 36.11 -21.79 -58.48
N VAL A 120 36.52 -23.03 -58.74
CA VAL A 120 37.34 -23.44 -59.89
C VAL A 120 36.55 -24.16 -60.95
N GLY A 121 35.18 -24.16 -60.90
CA GLY A 121 34.30 -24.78 -61.86
C GLY A 121 34.24 -26.30 -61.76
N GLY A 122 34.74 -26.92 -60.68
CA GLY A 122 34.76 -28.37 -60.45
C GLY A 122 33.48 -28.90 -59.70
N ALA A 123 32.59 -28.02 -59.27
CA ALA A 123 31.27 -28.40 -58.75
C ALA A 123 30.18 -27.51 -59.36
N SER A 124 28.97 -28.06 -59.50
CA SER A 124 27.83 -27.32 -60.00
C SER A 124 27.25 -26.38 -58.93
N LYS A 125 26.51 -25.35 -59.35
CA LYS A 125 25.80 -24.44 -58.41
C LYS A 125 24.81 -25.18 -57.55
N SER A 126 24.11 -26.22 -58.12
CA SER A 126 23.17 -27.02 -57.37
C SER A 126 23.84 -27.83 -56.23
N GLU A 127 25.03 -28.39 -56.46
CA GLU A 127 25.79 -29.09 -55.44
C GLU A 127 26.25 -28.14 -54.31
N TRP A 128 26.72 -26.93 -54.72
CA TRP A 128 27.08 -25.88 -53.75
C TRP A 128 25.93 -25.43 -52.89
N ASP A 129 24.75 -25.10 -53.56
CA ASP A 129 23.52 -24.66 -52.89
C ASP A 129 23.02 -25.74 -51.91
N ASN A 130 23.05 -27.04 -52.31
CA ASN A 130 22.66 -28.18 -51.46
C ASN A 130 23.57 -28.33 -50.24
N ALA A 131 24.89 -28.31 -50.43
CA ALA A 131 25.86 -28.44 -49.32
C ALA A 131 25.73 -27.25 -48.34
N LYS A 132 25.53 -26.04 -48.85
CA LYS A 132 25.30 -24.85 -48.03
C LYS A 132 24.02 -24.95 -47.22
N THR A 133 22.91 -25.32 -47.87
CA THR A 133 21.61 -25.45 -47.19
C THR A 133 21.65 -26.49 -46.06
N GLN A 134 22.30 -27.65 -46.36
CA GLN A 134 22.43 -28.73 -45.37
C GLN A 134 23.26 -28.27 -44.15
N LEU A 135 24.33 -27.52 -44.34
CA LEU A 135 25.12 -26.95 -43.28
C LEU A 135 24.28 -25.93 -42.46
N ASP A 136 23.62 -24.97 -43.14
CA ASP A 136 22.83 -23.91 -42.51
C ASP A 136 21.70 -24.47 -41.62
N VAL A 137 20.99 -25.52 -42.11
CA VAL A 137 19.94 -26.21 -41.35
C VAL A 137 20.48 -26.85 -40.09
N ASN A 138 21.59 -27.62 -40.22
CA ASN A 138 22.20 -28.32 -39.09
C ASN A 138 22.85 -27.35 -38.09
N GLU A 139 23.44 -26.25 -38.55
CA GLU A 139 23.93 -25.18 -37.65
C GLU A 139 22.81 -24.51 -36.87
N THR A 140 21.65 -24.32 -37.50
CA THR A 140 20.48 -23.75 -36.82
C THR A 140 19.97 -24.71 -35.73
N GLN A 141 19.89 -26.03 -36.03
CA GLN A 141 19.53 -27.05 -35.04
C GLN A 141 20.54 -27.13 -33.88
N TYR A 142 21.84 -27.04 -34.20
CA TYR A 142 22.87 -27.01 -33.17
C TYR A 142 22.75 -25.82 -32.24
N LYS A 143 22.50 -24.63 -32.79
CA LYS A 143 22.28 -23.40 -31.99
C LYS A 143 21.04 -23.52 -31.08
N GLN A 144 19.95 -24.11 -31.57
CA GLN A 144 18.76 -24.38 -30.76
C GLN A 144 19.04 -25.35 -29.61
N LEU A 145 19.74 -26.47 -29.90
CA LEU A 145 20.15 -27.43 -28.88
C LEU A 145 21.08 -26.77 -27.84
N LEU A 146 22.00 -25.93 -28.27
CA LEU A 146 22.90 -25.21 -27.35
C LEU A 146 22.13 -24.30 -26.40
N GLN A 147 21.15 -23.54 -26.88
CA GLN A 147 20.29 -22.67 -26.08
C GLN A 147 19.45 -23.47 -25.07
N ASN A 148 18.95 -24.64 -25.50
CA ASN A 148 18.12 -25.51 -24.66
C ASN A 148 18.95 -26.33 -23.64
N THR A 149 20.23 -26.50 -23.88
CA THR A 149 21.11 -27.33 -23.02
C THR A 149 21.88 -26.49 -21.99
N ARG A 150 22.14 -25.22 -22.30
CA ARG A 150 22.82 -24.27 -21.39
C ARG A 150 21.88 -23.19 -21.00
N LEU A 151 21.35 -23.27 -19.77
CA LEU A 151 20.47 -22.23 -19.25
C LEU A 151 21.29 -21.07 -18.72
N THR A 152 20.98 -19.87 -19.20
CA THR A 152 21.67 -18.64 -18.80
C THR A 152 20.73 -17.70 -18.06
N SER A 153 21.28 -16.89 -17.17
CA SER A 153 20.50 -15.86 -16.50
C SER A 153 20.14 -14.73 -17.49
N PRO A 154 18.85 -14.38 -17.66
CA PRO A 154 18.44 -13.26 -18.51
C PRO A 154 18.67 -11.90 -17.87
N ILE A 155 18.92 -11.86 -16.56
CA ILE A 155 19.14 -10.64 -15.76
C ILE A 155 20.40 -10.77 -14.90
N SER A 156 20.90 -9.63 -14.41
CA SER A 156 21.82 -9.63 -13.29
C SER A 156 21.04 -9.54 -12.00
N GLY A 157 21.32 -10.42 -11.03
CA GLY A 157 20.56 -10.52 -9.79
C GLY A 157 21.12 -11.55 -8.84
N VAL A 158 20.31 -11.97 -7.87
CA VAL A 158 20.64 -12.96 -6.85
C VAL A 158 19.77 -14.20 -7.04
N VAL A 159 20.34 -15.37 -6.86
CA VAL A 159 19.60 -16.64 -6.84
C VAL A 159 18.79 -16.71 -5.54
N THR A 160 17.47 -16.71 -5.64
CA THR A 160 16.58 -16.76 -4.47
C THR A 160 15.99 -18.13 -4.20
N ALA A 161 15.97 -19.02 -5.20
CA ALA A 161 15.54 -20.41 -5.03
C ALA A 161 16.30 -21.36 -5.95
N ARG A 162 16.56 -22.56 -5.44
CA ARG A 162 17.09 -23.70 -6.15
C ARG A 162 16.22 -24.91 -5.79
N ASN A 163 15.55 -25.50 -6.77
CA ASN A 163 14.55 -26.55 -6.53
C ASN A 163 14.99 -27.94 -7.01
N TYR A 164 16.17 -28.03 -7.60
CA TYR A 164 16.74 -29.29 -8.12
C TYR A 164 18.23 -29.40 -7.81
N ASP A 165 18.73 -30.60 -7.84
CA ASP A 165 20.15 -30.92 -7.65
C ASP A 165 20.79 -31.50 -8.92
N ASP A 166 22.14 -31.59 -8.90
CA ASP A 166 22.91 -32.22 -9.95
C ASP A 166 22.49 -33.69 -10.09
N GLY A 167 22.15 -34.12 -11.28
CA GLY A 167 21.70 -35.47 -11.59
C GLY A 167 20.19 -35.66 -11.63
N ASP A 168 19.39 -34.69 -11.15
CA ASP A 168 17.93 -34.75 -11.15
C ASP A 168 17.36 -34.70 -12.57
N MET A 169 16.14 -35.25 -12.70
CA MET A 169 15.35 -35.12 -13.91
C MET A 169 14.38 -33.96 -13.75
N TYR A 170 14.49 -32.92 -14.57
CA TYR A 170 13.54 -31.84 -14.60
C TYR A 170 12.16 -32.33 -15.04
N SER A 171 11.13 -32.04 -14.22
CA SER A 171 9.75 -32.54 -14.40
C SER A 171 8.72 -31.46 -14.70
N SER A 172 9.13 -30.19 -14.90
CA SER A 172 8.26 -29.03 -15.14
C SER A 172 7.35 -28.63 -13.97
N ALA A 173 7.52 -29.22 -12.79
CA ALA A 173 6.71 -28.89 -11.61
C ALA A 173 7.09 -27.54 -10.98
N SER A 174 8.37 -27.19 -11.03
CA SER A 174 8.91 -25.91 -10.52
C SER A 174 10.12 -25.49 -11.37
N PRO A 175 10.49 -24.21 -11.39
CA PRO A 175 11.71 -23.77 -12.07
C PRO A 175 12.95 -24.38 -11.40
N VAL A 176 14.01 -24.61 -12.18
CA VAL A 176 15.28 -25.10 -11.63
C VAL A 176 15.86 -24.08 -10.65
N LEU A 177 15.91 -22.83 -11.07
CA LEU A 177 16.38 -21.70 -10.27
C LEU A 177 15.40 -20.52 -10.39
N THR A 178 15.32 -19.70 -9.34
CA THR A 178 14.71 -18.37 -9.40
C THR A 178 15.79 -17.33 -9.19
N ILE A 179 15.84 -16.33 -10.06
CA ILE A 179 16.80 -15.22 -10.00
C ILE A 179 16.02 -13.94 -9.90
N GLU A 180 16.35 -13.11 -8.91
CA GLU A 180 15.65 -11.86 -8.64
C GLU A 180 16.62 -10.67 -8.63
N GLN A 181 16.17 -9.56 -9.20
CA GLN A 181 16.89 -8.30 -9.10
C GLN A 181 16.46 -7.62 -7.80
N LEU A 182 17.42 -7.47 -6.87
CA LEU A 182 17.18 -6.91 -5.54
C LEU A 182 17.50 -5.42 -5.43
N ASN A 183 17.98 -4.81 -6.50
CA ASN A 183 18.21 -3.36 -6.59
C ASN A 183 17.89 -2.86 -8.00
N PRO A 184 16.88 -1.98 -8.13
CA PRO A 184 15.96 -1.55 -7.09
C PRO A 184 15.00 -2.67 -6.63
N VAL A 185 14.21 -2.40 -5.59
CA VAL A 185 13.02 -3.17 -5.24
C VAL A 185 11.79 -2.30 -5.39
N LYS A 186 10.60 -2.89 -5.38
CA LYS A 186 9.35 -2.17 -5.59
C LYS A 186 8.29 -2.54 -4.57
N LEU A 187 7.34 -1.63 -4.39
CA LEU A 187 6.09 -1.83 -3.67
C LEU A 187 4.94 -1.62 -4.65
N LEU A 188 3.96 -2.48 -4.61
CA LEU A 188 2.70 -2.35 -5.34
C LEU A 188 1.56 -2.27 -4.34
N PHE A 189 0.77 -1.19 -4.37
CA PHE A 189 -0.39 -1.02 -3.52
C PHE A 189 -1.48 -0.22 -4.22
N ASN A 190 -2.70 -0.32 -3.70
CA ASN A 190 -3.87 0.28 -4.30
C ASN A 190 -4.22 1.59 -3.58
N ILE A 191 -4.50 2.63 -4.34
CA ILE A 191 -4.91 3.96 -3.88
C ILE A 191 -6.35 4.21 -4.31
N SER A 192 -7.17 4.83 -3.44
CA SER A 192 -8.54 5.23 -3.80
C SER A 192 -8.57 6.20 -4.98
N GLU A 193 -9.56 6.04 -5.87
CA GLU A 193 -9.77 6.90 -7.05
C GLU A 193 -9.90 8.39 -6.69
N THR A 194 -10.28 8.72 -5.46
CA THR A 194 -10.37 10.10 -4.97
C THR A 194 -9.03 10.85 -5.04
N TYR A 195 -7.91 10.13 -4.96
CA TYR A 195 -6.56 10.69 -5.06
C TYR A 195 -5.97 10.67 -6.47
N PHE A 196 -6.69 10.14 -7.47
CA PHE A 196 -6.15 9.92 -8.82
C PHE A 196 -5.53 11.17 -9.44
N LYS A 197 -6.17 12.34 -9.27
CA LYS A 197 -5.65 13.62 -9.79
C LYS A 197 -4.38 14.11 -9.09
N GLN A 198 -4.14 13.64 -7.86
CA GLN A 198 -3.06 14.11 -7.00
C GLN A 198 -1.82 13.22 -7.12
N VAL A 199 -1.99 11.91 -7.34
CA VAL A 199 -0.87 10.98 -7.51
C VAL A 199 -0.18 11.20 -8.84
N LYS A 200 1.14 11.42 -8.80
CA LYS A 200 1.95 11.64 -10.01
C LYS A 200 3.25 10.84 -9.92
N ARG A 201 3.73 10.41 -11.08
CA ARG A 201 5.05 9.80 -11.19
C ARG A 201 6.13 10.74 -10.63
N GLY A 202 7.06 10.18 -9.87
CA GLY A 202 8.14 10.90 -9.22
C GLY A 202 7.82 11.47 -7.84
N MET A 203 6.57 11.34 -7.35
CA MET A 203 6.23 11.75 -5.99
C MET A 203 7.05 10.96 -4.97
N PRO A 204 7.60 11.65 -3.94
CA PRO A 204 8.29 10.99 -2.84
C PRO A 204 7.31 10.21 -1.98
N VAL A 205 7.77 9.06 -1.49
CA VAL A 205 7.02 8.17 -0.60
C VAL A 205 7.92 7.82 0.57
N ALA A 206 7.47 8.08 1.78
CA ALA A 206 8.14 7.63 3.00
C ALA A 206 7.74 6.18 3.28
N ILE A 207 8.72 5.31 3.50
CA ILE A 207 8.48 3.87 3.66
C ILE A 207 9.07 3.43 4.99
N THR A 208 8.28 2.71 5.76
CA THR A 208 8.71 2.05 6.99
C THR A 208 8.52 0.54 6.85
N LEU A 209 9.48 -0.21 7.35
CA LEU A 209 9.49 -1.67 7.31
C LEU A 209 9.43 -2.19 8.75
N ASP A 210 8.57 -3.16 9.02
CA ASP A 210 8.43 -3.72 10.37
C ASP A 210 9.73 -4.39 10.88
N ALA A 211 10.58 -4.83 9.94
CA ALA A 211 11.88 -5.40 10.28
C ALA A 211 12.94 -4.37 10.70
N TYR A 212 12.70 -3.07 10.47
CA TYR A 212 13.64 -1.97 10.77
C TYR A 212 12.91 -0.86 11.49
N GLU A 213 12.55 -1.11 12.75
CA GLU A 213 11.85 -0.12 13.60
C GLU A 213 12.66 1.17 13.71
N GLY A 214 12.00 2.31 13.42
CA GLY A 214 12.61 3.64 13.51
C GLY A 214 13.49 4.04 12.33
N GLU A 215 13.72 3.18 11.33
CA GLU A 215 14.43 3.52 10.09
C GLU A 215 13.39 3.82 8.98
N ALA A 216 13.49 4.99 8.37
CA ALA A 216 12.67 5.37 7.24
C ALA A 216 13.45 5.19 5.93
N PHE A 217 12.82 4.58 4.95
CA PHE A 217 13.33 4.43 3.60
C PHE A 217 12.60 5.38 2.66
N GLU A 218 13.31 5.88 1.66
CA GLU A 218 12.71 6.74 0.65
C GLU A 218 12.43 5.97 -0.63
N GLY A 219 11.19 6.09 -1.11
CA GLY A 219 10.77 5.60 -2.41
C GLY A 219 10.24 6.72 -3.28
N LYS A 220 10.03 6.40 -4.56
CA LYS A 220 9.38 7.29 -5.53
C LYS A 220 8.36 6.54 -6.33
N VAL A 221 7.21 7.18 -6.58
CA VAL A 221 6.19 6.63 -7.49
C VAL A 221 6.82 6.45 -8.87
N SER A 222 6.93 5.21 -9.31
CA SER A 222 7.48 4.83 -10.63
C SER A 222 6.37 4.72 -11.67
N ILE A 223 5.26 4.07 -11.32
CA ILE A 223 4.13 3.85 -12.21
C ILE A 223 2.83 4.19 -11.50
N VAL A 224 1.96 4.92 -12.18
CA VAL A 224 0.55 5.09 -11.84
C VAL A 224 -0.23 4.35 -12.92
N TYR A 225 -0.93 3.29 -12.55
CA TYR A 225 -1.66 2.49 -13.52
C TYR A 225 -2.88 3.25 -14.06
N PRO A 226 -3.18 3.16 -15.35
CA PRO A 226 -4.24 3.96 -15.97
C PRO A 226 -5.65 3.41 -15.73
N THR A 227 -5.76 2.22 -15.15
CA THR A 227 -7.04 1.51 -14.93
C THR A 227 -7.45 1.57 -13.48
N ILE A 228 -8.76 1.77 -13.26
CA ILE A 228 -9.40 1.71 -11.94
C ILE A 228 -10.15 0.39 -11.83
N ASP A 229 -9.97 -0.32 -10.73
CA ASP A 229 -10.76 -1.51 -10.42
C ASP A 229 -12.17 -1.07 -10.00
N ALA A 230 -13.18 -1.51 -10.77
CA ALA A 230 -14.57 -1.12 -10.58
C ALA A 230 -15.21 -1.69 -9.31
N SER A 231 -14.65 -2.74 -8.72
CA SER A 231 -15.17 -3.37 -7.50
C SER A 231 -14.68 -2.70 -6.24
N THR A 232 -13.44 -2.20 -6.25
CA THR A 232 -12.79 -1.59 -5.09
C THR A 232 -12.68 -0.07 -5.18
N HIS A 233 -12.95 0.53 -6.35
CA HIS A 233 -12.73 1.95 -6.65
C HIS A 233 -11.30 2.42 -6.33
N THR A 234 -10.32 1.56 -6.65
CA THR A 234 -8.90 1.84 -6.45
C THR A 234 -8.11 1.68 -7.73
N PHE A 235 -6.93 2.28 -7.79
CA PHE A 235 -5.96 2.08 -8.87
C PHE A 235 -4.60 1.68 -8.28
N PRO A 236 -3.87 0.76 -8.95
CA PRO A 236 -2.56 0.34 -8.50
C PRO A 236 -1.53 1.47 -8.70
N VAL A 237 -0.61 1.56 -7.76
CA VAL A 237 0.57 2.44 -7.82
C VAL A 237 1.79 1.63 -7.48
N GLU A 238 2.83 1.75 -8.31
CA GLU A 238 4.13 1.16 -8.06
C GLU A 238 5.10 2.21 -7.54
N VAL A 239 5.80 1.86 -6.48
CA VAL A 239 6.84 2.70 -5.86
C VAL A 239 8.16 1.96 -5.90
N THR A 240 9.19 2.60 -6.43
CA THR A 240 10.55 2.05 -6.49
C THR A 240 11.39 2.55 -5.32
N ILE A 241 12.14 1.64 -4.71
CA ILE A 241 13.08 1.90 -3.62
C ILE A 241 14.48 1.56 -4.11
N ASN A 242 15.42 2.50 -3.95
CA ASN A 242 16.84 2.20 -4.15
C ASN A 242 17.36 1.32 -3.00
N ASN A 243 17.93 0.18 -3.33
CA ASN A 243 18.33 -0.85 -2.39
C ASN A 243 19.79 -1.31 -2.62
N ALA A 244 20.70 -0.36 -2.73
CA ALA A 244 22.10 -0.66 -3.03
C ALA A 244 22.79 -1.50 -1.95
N ASP A 245 22.41 -1.34 -0.70
CA ASP A 245 22.89 -2.09 0.46
C ASP A 245 22.14 -3.42 0.70
N GLN A 246 21.13 -3.73 -0.12
CA GLN A 246 20.30 -4.94 -0.07
C GLN A 246 19.64 -5.21 1.30
N LYS A 247 19.40 -4.16 2.08
CA LYS A 247 18.69 -4.25 3.35
C LYS A 247 17.22 -4.62 3.15
N VAL A 248 16.57 -4.03 2.16
CA VAL A 248 15.16 -4.26 1.84
C VAL A 248 15.06 -5.54 1.02
N ARG A 249 14.33 -6.54 1.52
CA ARG A 249 14.21 -7.83 0.85
C ARG A 249 12.79 -8.10 0.37
N PRO A 250 12.61 -8.70 -0.80
CA PRO A 250 11.31 -9.19 -1.24
C PRO A 250 10.65 -10.06 -0.17
N GLY A 251 9.34 -9.89 0.01
CA GLY A 251 8.57 -10.54 1.07
C GLY A 251 8.43 -9.74 2.37
N MET A 252 9.22 -8.68 2.58
CA MET A 252 9.05 -7.81 3.75
C MET A 252 7.75 -7.02 3.65
N PHE A 253 7.10 -6.84 4.81
CA PHE A 253 5.92 -5.98 4.93
C PHE A 253 6.35 -4.52 5.08
N ALA A 254 5.70 -3.64 4.32
CA ALA A 254 6.01 -2.23 4.26
C ALA A 254 4.77 -1.36 4.46
N ARG A 255 4.95 -0.20 5.08
CA ARG A 255 3.97 0.90 5.09
C ARG A 255 4.53 2.05 4.28
N ALA A 256 3.78 2.46 3.26
CA ALA A 256 4.12 3.55 2.36
C ALA A 256 3.23 4.75 2.68
N SER A 257 3.82 5.86 3.13
CA SER A 257 3.12 7.11 3.43
C SER A 257 3.33 8.10 2.30
N ILE A 258 2.23 8.57 1.72
CA ILE A 258 2.23 9.56 0.64
C ILE A 258 1.57 10.84 1.15
N ASN A 259 2.24 11.96 0.96
CA ASN A 259 1.68 13.28 1.22
C ASN A 259 1.08 13.84 -0.06
N PHE A 260 -0.25 13.99 -0.07
CA PHE A 260 -1.03 14.55 -1.19
C PHE A 260 -1.14 16.09 -1.16
N GLY A 261 -0.33 16.74 -0.33
CA GLY A 261 -0.32 18.19 -0.15
C GLY A 261 -0.96 18.61 1.17
N THR A 262 -1.28 19.89 1.27
CA THR A 262 -1.90 20.47 2.47
C THR A 262 -3.24 21.10 2.11
N ILE A 263 -4.19 20.99 3.01
CA ILE A 263 -5.49 21.68 2.91
C ILE A 263 -5.64 22.60 4.11
N ASN A 264 -6.01 23.85 3.86
CA ASN A 264 -6.26 24.80 4.93
C ASN A 264 -7.63 24.50 5.56
N ARG A 265 -7.65 24.14 6.86
CA ARG A 265 -8.85 23.72 7.60
C ARG A 265 -8.93 24.36 8.96
N VAL A 266 -10.15 24.47 9.47
CA VAL A 266 -10.40 24.87 10.86
C VAL A 266 -10.03 23.70 11.76
N MET A 267 -9.18 23.94 12.74
CA MET A 267 -8.79 22.96 13.75
C MET A 267 -9.40 23.32 15.09
N VAL A 268 -10.06 22.37 15.75
CA VAL A 268 -10.63 22.54 17.09
C VAL A 268 -10.04 21.56 18.08
N PRO A 269 -9.84 21.95 19.34
CA PRO A 269 -9.37 21.03 20.37
C PRO A 269 -10.35 19.87 20.59
N ASP A 270 -9.84 18.68 20.89
CA ASP A 270 -10.62 17.46 21.21
C ASP A 270 -11.65 17.73 22.30
N GLU A 271 -11.23 18.50 23.32
CA GLU A 271 -12.05 18.87 24.46
C GLU A 271 -13.30 19.67 24.08
N SER A 272 -13.33 20.33 22.90
CA SER A 272 -14.48 21.10 22.41
C SER A 272 -15.55 20.25 21.76
N ILE A 273 -15.27 18.97 21.47
CA ILE A 273 -16.17 18.07 20.76
C ILE A 273 -17.16 17.42 21.72
N VAL A 274 -18.44 17.70 21.54
CA VAL A 274 -19.53 17.08 22.30
C VAL A 274 -20.15 15.95 21.49
N LYS A 275 -20.21 14.77 22.08
CA LYS A 275 -20.84 13.59 21.50
C LYS A 275 -22.29 13.50 21.98
N GLN A 276 -23.24 13.54 21.06
CA GLN A 276 -24.63 13.30 21.40
C GLN A 276 -24.88 11.81 21.63
N VAL A 277 -25.43 11.48 22.78
CA VAL A 277 -25.75 10.10 23.13
C VAL A 277 -26.91 9.62 22.24
N GLY A 278 -26.73 8.48 21.58
CA GLY A 278 -27.75 7.81 20.77
C GLY A 278 -27.78 8.16 19.28
N ALA A 279 -27.25 9.29 18.84
CA ALA A 279 -27.33 9.70 17.42
C ALA A 279 -26.01 9.64 16.63
N GLY A 280 -24.88 9.41 17.30
CA GLY A 280 -23.58 9.40 16.62
C GLY A 280 -23.06 10.77 16.17
N ASP A 281 -23.89 11.81 16.22
CA ASP A 281 -23.58 13.16 15.80
C ASP A 281 -22.56 13.83 16.74
N ARG A 282 -21.77 14.74 16.17
CA ARG A 282 -20.79 15.56 16.89
C ARG A 282 -21.18 17.01 16.82
N TYR A 283 -20.97 17.71 17.92
CA TYR A 283 -21.33 19.12 18.10
C TYR A 283 -20.18 19.89 18.74
N VAL A 284 -20.20 21.19 18.54
CA VAL A 284 -19.31 22.15 19.17
C VAL A 284 -20.15 23.35 19.66
N TYR A 285 -19.86 23.83 20.87
CA TYR A 285 -20.43 25.08 21.35
C TYR A 285 -19.58 26.24 20.85
N VAL A 286 -20.17 27.10 20.01
CA VAL A 286 -19.55 28.32 19.50
C VAL A 286 -20.01 29.50 20.35
N TYR A 287 -19.05 30.22 20.94
CA TYR A 287 -19.30 31.41 21.73
C TYR A 287 -19.37 32.64 20.83
N LYS A 288 -20.43 33.45 21.01
CA LYS A 288 -20.61 34.73 20.33
C LYS A 288 -21.43 35.68 21.22
N ASN A 289 -20.90 36.87 21.48
CA ASN A 289 -21.61 37.95 22.20
C ASN A 289 -22.23 37.50 23.55
N GLY A 290 -21.49 36.77 24.37
CA GLY A 290 -21.95 36.35 25.71
C GLY A 290 -22.86 35.13 25.73
N LYS A 291 -23.14 34.52 24.58
CA LYS A 291 -23.98 33.32 24.44
C LYS A 291 -23.25 32.21 23.67
N VAL A 292 -23.72 30.99 23.84
CA VAL A 292 -23.21 29.83 23.09
C VAL A 292 -24.28 29.30 22.14
N SER A 293 -23.85 28.94 20.92
CA SER A 293 -24.68 28.20 19.97
C SER A 293 -24.18 26.74 19.88
N TYR A 294 -25.10 25.78 19.79
CA TYR A 294 -24.81 24.35 19.68
C TYR A 294 -24.82 23.94 18.21
N ASN A 295 -23.66 23.87 17.62
CA ASN A 295 -23.49 23.66 16.19
C ASN A 295 -23.12 22.19 15.90
N LYS A 296 -23.88 21.55 15.01
CA LYS A 296 -23.51 20.23 14.46
C LYS A 296 -22.27 20.38 13.58
N VAL A 297 -21.30 19.51 13.77
CA VAL A 297 -20.04 19.52 13.03
C VAL A 297 -19.79 18.19 12.32
N VAL A 298 -19.14 18.30 11.18
CA VAL A 298 -18.56 17.14 10.49
C VAL A 298 -17.06 17.16 10.77
N LEU A 299 -16.59 16.13 11.48
CA LEU A 299 -15.19 15.98 11.79
C LEU A 299 -14.44 15.38 10.60
N GLY A 300 -13.22 15.86 10.38
CA GLY A 300 -12.23 15.26 9.51
C GLY A 300 -11.21 14.45 10.32
N ARG A 301 -9.94 14.68 10.04
CA ARG A 301 -8.83 13.96 10.70
C ARG A 301 -8.60 14.42 12.13
N HIS A 302 -8.12 13.50 12.93
CA HIS A 302 -7.60 13.77 14.26
C HIS A 302 -6.08 13.91 14.18
N ILE A 303 -5.54 15.06 14.56
CA ILE A 303 -4.11 15.37 14.47
C ILE A 303 -3.63 15.90 15.82
N GLY A 304 -2.82 15.12 16.49
CA GLY A 304 -2.39 15.42 17.85
C GLY A 304 -3.57 15.52 18.81
N THR A 305 -3.83 16.72 19.37
CA THR A 305 -4.93 17.02 20.31
C THR A 305 -6.06 17.80 19.65
N LYS A 306 -6.13 17.83 18.31
CA LYS A 306 -7.13 18.62 17.56
C LYS A 306 -7.81 17.79 16.48
N TYR A 307 -9.09 18.14 16.23
CA TYR A 307 -9.86 17.64 15.10
C TYR A 307 -9.95 18.68 13.98
N GLU A 308 -9.76 18.22 12.76
CA GLU A 308 -10.15 18.96 11.56
C GLU A 308 -11.66 19.08 11.49
N ILE A 309 -12.17 20.30 11.22
CA ILE A 309 -13.60 20.55 10.97
C ILE A 309 -13.83 20.72 9.47
N VAL A 310 -14.57 19.79 8.92
CA VAL A 310 -14.99 19.84 7.50
C VAL A 310 -16.11 20.84 7.31
N SER A 311 -17.07 20.90 8.27
CA SER A 311 -18.18 21.85 8.26
C SER A 311 -18.75 22.06 9.67
N GLY A 312 -19.41 23.20 9.90
CA GLY A 312 -20.14 23.52 11.14
C GLY A 312 -19.50 24.57 12.03
N VAL A 313 -18.23 24.95 11.81
CA VAL A 313 -17.56 26.05 12.51
C VAL A 313 -16.85 26.94 11.50
N GLU A 314 -17.08 28.23 11.60
CA GLU A 314 -16.42 29.23 10.73
C GLU A 314 -15.00 29.55 11.23
N PRO A 315 -14.08 29.87 10.31
CA PRO A 315 -12.75 30.37 10.69
C PRO A 315 -12.82 31.59 11.59
N GLY A 316 -11.99 31.64 12.65
CA GLY A 316 -11.95 32.75 13.60
C GLY A 316 -13.06 32.74 14.66
N SER A 317 -13.94 31.71 14.63
CA SER A 317 -14.91 31.49 15.71
C SER A 317 -14.22 31.19 17.03
N THR A 318 -14.94 31.37 18.13
CA THR A 318 -14.48 31.01 19.47
C THR A 318 -15.28 29.80 19.95
N VAL A 319 -14.62 28.70 20.30
CA VAL A 319 -15.27 27.48 20.75
C VAL A 319 -15.07 27.27 22.26
N VAL A 320 -16.01 26.59 22.89
CA VAL A 320 -15.93 26.21 24.30
C VAL A 320 -15.09 24.95 24.43
N THR A 321 -14.10 24.96 25.32
CA THR A 321 -13.21 23.83 25.61
C THR A 321 -13.49 23.18 26.96
N ALA A 322 -14.10 23.88 27.91
CA ALA A 322 -14.47 23.32 29.21
C ALA A 322 -15.78 23.94 29.77
N GLY A 323 -16.46 23.20 30.65
CA GLY A 323 -17.69 23.65 31.29
C GLY A 323 -18.97 23.35 30.51
N MET A 324 -18.94 22.41 29.55
CA MET A 324 -20.04 22.15 28.60
C MET A 324 -21.22 21.36 29.21
N SER A 325 -21.07 20.72 30.36
CA SER A 325 -22.08 19.80 30.94
C SER A 325 -23.43 20.44 31.27
N ARG A 326 -23.46 21.78 31.42
CA ARG A 326 -24.66 22.58 31.78
C ARG A 326 -25.09 23.50 30.65
N LEU A 327 -24.52 23.34 29.47
CA LEU A 327 -24.83 24.22 28.34
C LEU A 327 -26.00 23.69 27.52
N ALA A 328 -26.85 24.61 27.10
CA ALA A 328 -27.87 24.41 26.07
C ALA A 328 -27.71 25.50 24.99
N ASN A 329 -28.33 25.26 23.84
CA ASN A 329 -28.29 26.25 22.76
C ASN A 329 -28.87 27.61 23.18
N GLY A 330 -28.12 28.69 22.96
CA GLY A 330 -28.54 30.06 23.26
C GLY A 330 -28.28 30.51 24.70
N VAL A 331 -27.75 29.66 25.60
CA VAL A 331 -27.44 30.00 26.99
C VAL A 331 -26.35 31.07 27.08
N ALA A 332 -26.59 32.05 27.97
CA ALA A 332 -25.57 33.04 28.33
C ALA A 332 -24.52 32.42 29.27
N VAL A 333 -23.27 32.71 29.04
CA VAL A 333 -22.11 32.09 29.77
C VAL A 333 -21.15 33.19 30.24
N ASP A 334 -20.41 32.88 31.33
CA ASP A 334 -19.29 33.68 31.82
C ASP A 334 -17.97 32.97 31.46
N ILE A 335 -17.04 33.75 30.93
CA ILE A 335 -15.72 33.21 30.51
C ILE A 335 -14.81 33.16 31.73
N VAL A 336 -14.16 32.00 31.91
CA VAL A 336 -13.10 31.83 32.90
C VAL A 336 -11.78 31.68 32.13
N LYS A 337 -10.75 32.39 32.60
CA LYS A 337 -9.41 32.31 32.02
C LYS A 337 -8.74 30.96 32.34
#